data_2864de74835c955b5699e56b0baa4f9a
#
_entry.id   2864de74835c955b5699e56b0baa4f9a
#
_cell.length_a   1.000
_cell.length_b   1.000
_cell.length_c   1.000
_cell.angle_alpha   90.00
_cell.angle_beta   90.00
_cell.angle_gamma   90.00
#
_symmetry.space_group_name_H-M   'P 1'
#
loop_
_entity.id
_entity.type
_entity.pdbx_description
1 polymer ?
#
loop_
_entity_poly.entity_id
_entity_poly.type
_entity_poly.pdbx_seq_one_letter_code
_entity_poly.pdbx_strand_id
1 'polypeptide(L)'
;YTLDAMLHEVKYDNTEPFCNFIDSRIGKVIEDMKSPVKKGMKIYKIYNDGFVARTKSVNIAFDVVRGACKGQKLLSDEQVDAIIKDCDVLFLSHNHGDHVDKYVVNKFIEAGKPVIAASEILPDLKGVTHYRSESEVLDTQIELKSGEKLQVKIFPGHQSPMMCNVYVVTTPEKYTVGYIGDQCVKKEMGWSAVIKHN
;
A
#
# COMPACT_ATOMS: atom_id res chain seq x y z
N TYR A 1 -0.62 -1.36 -20.53
CA TYR A 1 0.53 -0.93 -21.38
C TYR A 1 0.48 0.57 -21.70
N THR A 2 -0.65 1.12 -22.18
CA THR A 2 -0.70 2.55 -22.58
C THR A 2 -0.57 3.48 -21.38
N LEU A 3 -1.25 3.20 -20.26
CA LEU A 3 -1.15 3.99 -19.03
C LEU A 3 0.24 3.89 -18.40
N ASP A 4 0.82 2.72 -18.41
CA ASP A 4 2.17 2.47 -17.91
C ASP A 4 3.22 3.21 -18.74
N ALA A 5 3.12 3.15 -20.06
CA ALA A 5 3.97 3.93 -20.96
C ALA A 5 3.82 5.45 -20.75
N MET A 6 2.61 5.94 -20.51
CA MET A 6 2.36 7.36 -20.23
C MET A 6 2.94 7.80 -18.86
N LEU A 7 3.02 6.90 -17.89
CA LEU A 7 3.58 7.16 -16.58
C LEU A 7 5.12 7.21 -16.58
N HIS A 8 5.76 6.37 -17.38
CA HIS A 8 7.22 6.21 -17.39
C HIS A 8 7.91 7.02 -18.51
N GLU A 9 7.16 7.47 -19.51
CA GLU A 9 7.72 8.27 -20.62
C GLU A 9 7.81 9.76 -20.23
N VAL A 10 8.95 10.12 -19.66
CA VAL A 10 9.32 11.51 -19.26
C VAL A 10 9.31 12.50 -20.45
N LYS A 11 9.19 12.02 -21.68
CA LYS A 11 9.29 12.80 -22.91
C LYS A 11 7.97 13.45 -23.38
N TYR A 12 6.83 13.09 -22.81
CA TYR A 12 5.57 13.72 -23.19
C TYR A 12 5.40 15.08 -22.53
N ASP A 13 5.42 16.14 -23.34
CA ASP A 13 5.23 17.51 -22.87
C ASP A 13 3.82 17.78 -22.33
N ASN A 14 2.84 16.99 -22.73
CA ASN A 14 1.46 17.13 -22.30
C ASN A 14 1.00 15.97 -21.42
N THR A 15 1.22 16.09 -20.11
CA THR A 15 0.75 15.15 -19.09
C THR A 15 -0.61 15.53 -18.50
N GLU A 16 -1.15 16.69 -18.88
CA GLU A 16 -2.42 17.20 -18.33
C GLU A 16 -3.60 16.23 -18.49
N PRO A 17 -3.83 15.60 -19.67
CA PRO A 17 -4.91 14.63 -19.82
C PRO A 17 -4.80 13.44 -18.88
N PHE A 18 -3.57 13.00 -18.61
CA PHE A 18 -3.30 11.94 -17.65
C PHE A 18 -3.59 12.37 -16.21
N CYS A 19 -3.10 13.55 -15.81
CA CYS A 19 -3.37 14.11 -14.48
C CYS A 19 -4.87 14.27 -14.24
N ASN A 20 -5.61 14.81 -15.23
CA ASN A 20 -7.07 14.95 -15.18
C ASN A 20 -7.80 13.61 -15.09
N PHE A 21 -7.31 12.58 -15.78
CA PHE A 21 -7.85 11.22 -15.66
C PHE A 21 -7.68 10.65 -14.25
N ILE A 22 -6.48 10.77 -13.69
CA ILE A 22 -6.21 10.29 -12.32
C ILE A 22 -7.06 11.07 -11.32
N ASP A 23 -7.11 12.38 -11.40
CA ASP A 23 -7.91 13.25 -10.53
C ASP A 23 -9.39 12.84 -10.54
N SER A 24 -9.99 12.72 -11.74
CA SER A 24 -11.37 12.26 -11.89
C SER A 24 -11.62 10.88 -11.30
N ARG A 25 -10.66 9.95 -11.48
CA ARG A 25 -10.75 8.60 -10.93
C ARG A 25 -10.65 8.60 -9.41
N ILE A 26 -9.73 9.35 -8.85
CA ILE A 26 -9.56 9.49 -7.40
C ILE A 26 -10.79 10.14 -6.76
N GLY A 27 -11.38 11.13 -7.40
CA GLY A 27 -12.65 11.73 -6.95
C GLY A 27 -13.77 10.69 -6.82
N LYS A 28 -13.88 9.76 -7.77
CA LYS A 28 -14.87 8.65 -7.70
C LYS A 28 -14.55 7.66 -6.58
N VAL A 29 -13.27 7.36 -6.35
CA VAL A 29 -12.85 6.49 -5.24
C VAL A 29 -13.23 7.13 -3.91
N ILE A 30 -12.90 8.40 -3.70
CA ILE A 30 -13.23 9.14 -2.47
C ILE A 30 -14.74 9.15 -2.23
N GLU A 31 -15.54 9.37 -3.29
CA GLU A 31 -17.00 9.37 -3.18
C GLU A 31 -17.56 7.98 -2.78
N ASP A 32 -17.07 6.91 -3.42
CA ASP A 32 -17.50 5.55 -3.06
C ASP A 32 -17.05 5.14 -1.66
N MET A 33 -15.89 5.64 -1.22
CA MET A 33 -15.36 5.39 0.13
C MET A 33 -16.21 6.04 1.26
N LYS A 34 -17.05 7.02 0.97
CA LYS A 34 -18.00 7.58 1.95
C LYS A 34 -19.07 6.56 2.37
N SER A 35 -19.31 5.56 1.54
CA SER A 35 -20.29 4.51 1.84
C SER A 35 -19.62 3.35 2.59
N PRO A 36 -20.28 2.80 3.64
CA PRO A 36 -19.74 1.64 4.36
C PRO A 36 -19.79 0.38 3.50
N VAL A 37 -18.81 -0.51 3.69
CA VAL A 37 -18.86 -1.86 3.11
C VAL A 37 -19.77 -2.73 3.97
N LYS A 38 -20.90 -3.19 3.41
CA LYS A 38 -21.87 -4.02 4.14
C LYS A 38 -21.50 -5.50 4.14
N LYS A 39 -20.89 -5.99 3.05
CA LYS A 39 -20.52 -7.39 2.84
C LYS A 39 -19.40 -7.49 1.81
N GLY A 40 -18.49 -8.45 2.01
CA GLY A 40 -17.37 -8.68 1.11
C GLY A 40 -16.20 -7.74 1.37
N MET A 41 -15.33 -7.64 0.41
CA MET A 41 -14.17 -6.73 0.39
C MET A 41 -14.24 -5.88 -0.87
N LYS A 42 -14.03 -4.57 -0.73
CA LYS A 42 -13.80 -3.64 -1.84
C LYS A 42 -12.31 -3.33 -1.91
N ILE A 43 -11.74 -3.35 -3.10
CA ILE A 43 -10.35 -2.98 -3.35
C ILE A 43 -10.33 -1.78 -4.30
N TYR A 44 -9.65 -0.73 -3.87
CA TYR A 44 -9.45 0.49 -4.64
C TYR A 44 -7.98 0.60 -5.02
N LYS A 45 -7.69 0.64 -6.32
CA LYS A 45 -6.37 1.04 -6.81
C LYS A 45 -6.29 2.55 -6.79
N ILE A 46 -5.33 3.10 -6.07
CA ILE A 46 -5.13 4.53 -5.91
C ILE A 46 -4.21 5.04 -7.03
N TYR A 47 -2.93 5.09 -6.80
CA TYR A 47 -1.93 5.52 -7.78
C TYR A 47 -0.72 4.60 -7.68
N ASN A 48 -0.06 4.37 -8.82
CA ASN A 48 0.99 3.41 -9.01
C ASN A 48 0.58 2.06 -8.40
N ASP A 49 1.29 1.56 -7.42
CA ASP A 49 0.93 0.33 -6.71
C ASP A 49 0.21 0.55 -5.38
N GLY A 50 -0.23 1.77 -5.11
CA GLY A 50 -1.06 2.07 -3.94
C GLY A 50 -2.45 1.45 -4.02
N PHE A 51 -2.86 0.76 -2.96
CA PHE A 51 -4.18 0.15 -2.81
C PHE A 51 -4.81 0.44 -1.45
N VAL A 52 -6.15 0.45 -1.44
CA VAL A 52 -6.92 0.38 -0.20
C VAL A 52 -7.88 -0.79 -0.29
N ALA A 53 -7.79 -1.73 0.66
CA ALA A 53 -8.73 -2.83 0.82
C ALA A 53 -9.66 -2.52 1.99
N ARG A 54 -10.98 -2.57 1.77
CA ARG A 54 -12.00 -2.24 2.76
C ARG A 54 -12.95 -3.39 2.97
N THR A 55 -13.20 -3.72 4.24
CA THR A 55 -14.27 -4.64 4.66
C THR A 55 -15.28 -3.92 5.54
N LYS A 56 -16.17 -4.65 6.18
CA LYS A 56 -17.12 -4.07 7.13
C LYS A 56 -16.42 -3.48 8.36
N SER A 57 -15.36 -4.12 8.85
CA SER A 57 -14.70 -3.76 10.12
C SER A 57 -13.36 -3.09 9.97
N VAL A 58 -12.66 -3.26 8.83
CA VAL A 58 -11.31 -2.74 8.67
C VAL A 58 -11.04 -2.18 7.27
N ASN A 59 -10.19 -1.15 7.21
CA ASN A 59 -9.69 -0.53 6.00
C ASN A 59 -8.16 -0.53 6.01
N ILE A 60 -7.56 -1.18 5.03
CA ILE A 60 -6.13 -1.46 4.97
C ILE A 60 -5.54 -0.70 3.80
N ALA A 61 -4.53 0.12 4.06
CA ALA A 61 -3.77 0.83 3.02
C ALA A 61 -2.45 0.09 2.73
N PHE A 62 -2.10 -0.01 1.45
CA PHE A 62 -0.84 -0.54 0.96
C PHE A 62 -0.18 0.49 0.04
N ASP A 63 1.07 0.85 0.30
CA ASP A 63 1.93 1.72 -0.51
C ASP A 63 1.20 2.97 -1.06
N VAL A 64 0.36 3.60 -0.25
CA VAL A 64 -0.37 4.81 -0.66
C VAL A 64 0.58 6.00 -0.66
N VAL A 65 0.69 6.66 -1.80
CA VAL A 65 1.54 7.83 -2.03
C VAL A 65 0.77 8.92 -2.76
N ARG A 66 1.23 10.18 -2.64
CA ARG A 66 0.70 11.28 -3.44
C ARG A 66 1.14 11.23 -4.90
N GLY A 67 2.25 10.53 -5.16
CA GLY A 67 2.85 10.47 -6.48
C GLY A 67 3.46 11.80 -6.94
N ALA A 68 4.11 11.77 -8.09
CA ALA A 68 4.68 12.96 -8.70
C ALA A 68 4.50 12.93 -10.22
N CYS A 69 4.16 14.08 -10.79
CA CYS A 69 4.13 14.30 -12.22
C CYS A 69 4.73 15.67 -12.52
N LYS A 70 5.85 15.72 -13.26
CA LYS A 70 6.56 16.96 -13.64
C LYS A 70 6.83 17.91 -12.44
N GLY A 71 7.28 17.37 -11.31
CA GLY A 71 7.61 18.15 -10.11
C GLY A 71 6.39 18.62 -9.28
N GLN A 72 5.17 18.25 -9.71
CA GLN A 72 3.95 18.45 -8.94
C GLN A 72 3.45 17.13 -8.37
N LYS A 73 2.71 17.20 -7.28
CA LYS A 73 2.02 16.03 -6.73
C LYS A 73 0.87 15.64 -7.66
N LEU A 74 0.74 14.35 -7.93
CA LEU A 74 -0.34 13.83 -8.75
C LEU A 74 -1.68 13.80 -8.00
N LEU A 75 -1.63 13.45 -6.70
CA LEU A 75 -2.76 13.55 -5.79
C LEU A 75 -2.51 14.72 -4.82
N SER A 76 -3.51 15.55 -4.61
CA SER A 76 -3.42 16.62 -3.62
C SER A 76 -3.37 16.06 -2.19
N ASP A 77 -2.90 16.87 -1.26
CA ASP A 77 -2.87 16.50 0.16
C ASP A 77 -4.29 16.20 0.66
N GLU A 78 -5.30 16.98 0.24
CA GLU A 78 -6.71 16.81 0.60
C GLU A 78 -7.28 15.49 0.05
N GLN A 79 -6.91 15.09 -1.18
CA GLN A 79 -7.35 13.83 -1.76
C GLN A 79 -6.78 12.64 -0.99
N VAL A 80 -5.49 12.67 -0.70
CA VAL A 80 -4.85 11.62 0.09
C VAL A 80 -5.40 11.58 1.50
N ASP A 81 -5.55 12.73 2.16
CA ASP A 81 -6.15 12.80 3.50
C ASP A 81 -7.56 12.21 3.51
N ALA A 82 -8.37 12.48 2.48
CA ALA A 82 -9.71 11.89 2.35
C ALA A 82 -9.69 10.37 2.18
N ILE A 83 -8.66 9.82 1.51
CA ILE A 83 -8.50 8.36 1.34
C ILE A 83 -8.05 7.71 2.65
N ILE A 84 -7.00 8.27 3.29
CA ILE A 84 -6.34 7.60 4.42
C ILE A 84 -7.01 7.83 5.77
N LYS A 85 -7.85 8.87 5.92
CA LYS A 85 -8.50 9.20 7.19
C LYS A 85 -9.24 8.01 7.80
N ASP A 86 -9.89 7.21 6.98
CA ASP A 86 -10.69 6.04 7.39
C ASP A 86 -9.89 4.73 7.34
N CYS A 87 -8.63 4.75 6.88
CA CYS A 87 -7.77 3.58 6.93
C CYS A 87 -7.27 3.32 8.35
N ASP A 88 -7.18 2.06 8.72
CA ASP A 88 -6.82 1.62 10.08
C ASP A 88 -5.35 1.26 10.22
N VAL A 89 -4.68 0.92 9.13
CA VAL A 89 -3.28 0.49 9.07
C VAL A 89 -2.67 0.81 7.71
N LEU A 90 -1.37 1.04 7.69
CA LEU A 90 -0.56 1.21 6.48
C LEU A 90 0.50 0.12 6.41
N PHE A 91 0.57 -0.60 5.28
CA PHE A 91 1.64 -1.53 4.94
C PHE A 91 2.51 -0.92 3.84
N LEU A 92 3.83 -0.99 4.02
CA LEU A 92 4.83 -0.51 3.08
C LEU A 92 5.73 -1.66 2.64
N SER A 93 5.79 -1.90 1.33
CA SER A 93 6.48 -3.07 0.78
C SER A 93 8.00 -2.89 0.69
N HIS A 94 8.50 -1.81 0.10
CA HIS A 94 9.92 -1.56 -0.11
C HIS A 94 10.22 -0.06 -0.22
N ASN A 95 11.51 0.32 -0.19
CA ASN A 95 11.95 1.70 -0.05
C ASN A 95 12.16 2.41 -1.42
N HIS A 96 11.14 2.43 -2.26
CA HIS A 96 11.10 3.29 -3.45
C HIS A 96 10.19 4.50 -3.24
N GLY A 97 10.48 5.61 -3.92
CA GLY A 97 9.75 6.86 -3.74
C GLY A 97 8.30 6.85 -4.24
N ASP A 98 7.95 5.89 -5.05
CA ASP A 98 6.59 5.63 -5.55
C ASP A 98 5.81 4.60 -4.69
N HIS A 99 6.44 4.10 -3.60
CA HIS A 99 5.82 3.23 -2.59
C HIS A 99 5.84 3.84 -1.19
N VAL A 100 6.74 4.81 -0.93
CA VAL A 100 6.90 5.43 0.39
C VAL A 100 6.72 6.95 0.30
N ASP A 101 5.67 7.45 0.93
CA ASP A 101 5.43 8.88 1.09
C ASP A 101 5.45 9.26 2.58
N LYS A 102 6.48 10.02 2.98
CA LYS A 102 6.66 10.47 4.36
C LYS A 102 5.46 11.23 4.93
N TYR A 103 4.76 12.00 4.09
CA TYR A 103 3.54 12.70 4.48
C TYR A 103 2.46 11.71 4.92
N VAL A 104 2.21 10.69 4.11
CA VAL A 104 1.24 9.63 4.40
C VAL A 104 1.61 8.89 5.67
N VAL A 105 2.87 8.47 5.79
CA VAL A 105 3.39 7.78 6.98
C VAL A 105 3.15 8.59 8.24
N ASN A 106 3.51 9.88 8.22
CA ASN A 106 3.32 10.77 9.38
C ASN A 106 1.85 10.91 9.76
N LYS A 107 0.93 11.00 8.80
CA LYS A 107 -0.52 11.05 9.08
C LYS A 107 -1.03 9.82 9.82
N PHE A 108 -0.55 8.62 9.48
CA PHE A 108 -0.89 7.41 10.22
C PHE A 108 -0.32 7.43 11.64
N ILE A 109 0.95 7.81 11.80
CA ILE A 109 1.61 7.91 13.11
C ILE A 109 0.91 8.93 14.01
N GLU A 110 0.63 10.13 13.50
CA GLU A 110 -0.07 11.20 14.22
C GLU A 110 -1.48 10.78 14.66
N ALA A 111 -2.16 9.96 13.84
CA ALA A 111 -3.46 9.40 14.18
C ALA A 111 -3.38 8.20 15.15
N GLY A 112 -2.18 7.75 15.54
CA GLY A 112 -1.96 6.57 16.39
C GLY A 112 -2.35 5.28 15.69
N LYS A 113 -2.22 5.20 14.37
CA LYS A 113 -2.52 4.03 13.55
C LYS A 113 -1.24 3.28 13.21
N PRO A 114 -1.25 1.94 13.17
CA PRO A 114 -0.06 1.16 12.84
C PRO A 114 0.48 1.46 11.45
N VAL A 115 1.81 1.58 11.35
CA VAL A 115 2.55 1.57 10.09
C VAL A 115 3.50 0.39 10.12
N ILE A 116 3.36 -0.53 9.17
CA ILE A 116 4.12 -1.76 9.05
C ILE A 116 4.99 -1.67 7.81
N ALA A 117 6.29 -1.88 7.97
CA ALA A 117 7.24 -1.64 6.90
C ALA A 117 8.35 -2.70 6.82
N ALA A 118 8.98 -2.81 5.65
CA ALA A 118 10.25 -3.49 5.53
C ALA A 118 11.36 -2.71 6.28
N SER A 119 12.40 -3.40 6.74
CA SER A 119 13.40 -2.85 7.65
C SER A 119 14.13 -1.61 7.14
N GLU A 120 14.23 -1.45 5.83
CA GLU A 120 14.96 -0.34 5.20
C GLU A 120 14.12 0.93 5.02
N ILE A 121 12.81 0.83 5.27
CA ILE A 121 11.89 1.95 5.10
C ILE A 121 11.88 2.83 6.35
N LEU A 122 12.39 4.06 6.23
CA LEU A 122 12.38 5.05 7.31
C LEU A 122 12.88 4.47 8.65
N PRO A 123 14.08 3.86 8.72
CA PRO A 123 14.54 3.05 9.85
C PRO A 123 14.59 3.82 11.18
N ASP A 124 14.81 5.14 11.12
CA ASP A 124 14.93 6.00 12.30
C ASP A 124 13.61 6.69 12.68
N LEU A 125 12.54 6.48 11.91
CA LEU A 125 11.26 7.14 12.17
C LEU A 125 10.48 6.40 13.25
N LYS A 126 10.32 7.03 14.41
CA LYS A 126 9.50 6.49 15.50
C LYS A 126 8.05 6.33 15.07
N GLY A 127 7.44 5.22 15.45
CA GLY A 127 6.04 4.89 15.12
C GLY A 127 5.89 3.98 13.91
N VAL A 128 6.99 3.65 13.21
CA VAL A 128 7.02 2.60 12.19
C VAL A 128 7.43 1.28 12.85
N THR A 129 6.65 0.24 12.62
CA THR A 129 6.99 -1.13 13.05
C THR A 129 7.64 -1.87 11.89
N HIS A 130 8.88 -2.27 12.10
CA HIS A 130 9.68 -2.93 11.07
C HIS A 130 9.64 -4.45 11.24
N TYR A 131 9.29 -5.13 10.16
CA TYR A 131 9.44 -6.58 10.06
C TYR A 131 10.42 -6.90 8.94
N ARG A 132 11.33 -7.81 9.22
CA ARG A 132 12.26 -8.33 8.24
C ARG A 132 12.17 -9.85 8.24
N SER A 133 11.95 -10.41 7.07
CA SER A 133 12.14 -11.83 6.84
C SER A 133 13.19 -12.01 5.75
N GLU A 134 14.25 -12.74 6.04
CA GLU A 134 15.31 -13.06 5.07
C GLU A 134 15.05 -14.37 4.35
N SER A 135 14.44 -15.32 5.03
CA SER A 135 14.26 -16.69 4.51
C SER A 135 13.00 -17.39 5.00
N GLU A 136 12.37 -16.89 6.06
CA GLU A 136 11.23 -17.53 6.68
C GLU A 136 9.98 -16.66 6.61
N VAL A 137 8.83 -17.30 6.58
CA VAL A 137 7.55 -16.60 6.68
C VAL A 137 7.33 -16.19 8.13
N LEU A 138 7.11 -14.89 8.36
CA LEU A 138 6.70 -14.39 9.65
C LEU A 138 5.18 -14.45 9.73
N ASP A 139 4.65 -15.08 10.77
CA ASP A 139 3.22 -15.09 11.10
C ASP A 139 3.00 -14.24 12.34
N THR A 140 2.21 -13.18 12.23
CA THR A 140 2.03 -12.21 13.30
C THR A 140 0.61 -11.65 13.33
N GLN A 141 0.26 -10.97 14.41
CA GLN A 141 -0.99 -10.23 14.52
C GLN A 141 -0.70 -8.75 14.69
N ILE A 142 -1.45 -7.94 13.95
CA ILE A 142 -1.43 -6.49 14.09
C ILE A 142 -2.72 -6.06 14.78
N GLU A 143 -2.58 -5.48 15.96
CA GLU A 143 -3.69 -4.90 16.68
C GLU A 143 -3.94 -3.47 16.18
N LEU A 144 -5.18 -3.20 15.83
CA LEU A 144 -5.62 -1.89 15.35
C LEU A 144 -6.09 -1.03 16.52
N LYS A 145 -6.13 0.29 16.31
CA LYS A 145 -6.64 1.24 17.31
C LYS A 145 -8.09 0.95 17.75
N SER A 146 -8.88 0.31 16.89
CA SER A 146 -10.25 -0.15 17.21
C SER A 146 -10.30 -1.35 18.16
N GLY A 147 -9.16 -2.03 18.41
CA GLY A 147 -9.09 -3.31 19.11
C GLY A 147 -9.26 -4.54 18.19
N GLU A 148 -9.61 -4.33 16.92
CA GLU A 148 -9.63 -5.41 15.92
C GLU A 148 -8.22 -5.91 15.64
N LYS A 149 -8.09 -7.16 15.20
CA LYS A 149 -6.81 -7.80 14.91
C LYS A 149 -6.77 -8.34 13.49
N LEU A 150 -5.69 -8.01 12.80
CA LEU A 150 -5.37 -8.59 11.51
C LEU A 150 -4.38 -9.74 11.71
N GLN A 151 -4.63 -10.88 11.07
CA GLN A 151 -3.62 -11.93 10.94
C GLN A 151 -2.76 -11.59 9.73
N VAL A 152 -1.45 -11.52 9.90
CA VAL A 152 -0.53 -11.08 8.84
C VAL A 152 0.58 -12.10 8.66
N LYS A 153 0.70 -12.64 7.46
CA LYS A 153 1.90 -13.38 7.03
C LYS A 153 2.77 -12.48 6.19
N ILE A 154 4.05 -12.42 6.52
CA ILE A 154 5.04 -11.61 5.83
C ILE A 154 6.05 -12.55 5.20
N PHE A 155 6.11 -12.54 3.88
CA PHE A 155 7.03 -13.35 3.11
C PHE A 155 8.24 -12.51 2.71
N PRO A 156 9.43 -13.13 2.67
CA PRO A 156 10.60 -12.46 2.14
C PRO A 156 10.40 -12.21 0.65
N GLY A 157 10.51 -10.96 0.28
CA GLY A 157 10.47 -10.50 -1.09
C GLY A 157 11.77 -9.84 -1.49
N HIS A 158 11.90 -9.53 -2.77
CA HIS A 158 13.10 -8.93 -3.32
C HIS A 158 12.78 -7.99 -4.47
N GLN A 159 13.21 -6.74 -4.32
CA GLN A 159 13.28 -5.73 -5.38
C GLN A 159 14.75 -5.27 -5.48
N SER A 160 15.54 -5.94 -6.34
CA SER A 160 16.99 -5.77 -6.39
C SER A 160 17.43 -4.30 -6.55
N PRO A 161 18.35 -3.79 -5.70
CA PRO A 161 19.06 -4.48 -4.62
C PRO A 161 18.32 -4.50 -3.27
N MET A 162 17.11 -3.92 -3.17
CA MET A 162 16.40 -3.73 -1.92
C MET A 162 15.60 -4.95 -1.48
N MET A 163 15.38 -5.04 -0.18
CA MET A 163 14.46 -5.99 0.41
C MET A 163 13.02 -5.50 0.24
N CYS A 164 12.13 -6.42 -0.08
CA CYS A 164 10.70 -6.17 -0.20
C CYS A 164 9.95 -7.12 0.72
N ASN A 165 8.94 -6.64 1.42
CA ASN A 165 7.99 -7.49 2.12
C ASN A 165 6.80 -7.79 1.22
N VAL A 166 6.45 -9.07 1.14
CA VAL A 166 5.18 -9.53 0.57
C VAL A 166 4.22 -9.81 1.71
N TYR A 167 3.07 -9.18 1.71
CA TYR A 167 2.08 -9.29 2.77
C TYR A 167 0.89 -10.15 2.35
N VAL A 168 0.46 -11.05 3.22
CA VAL A 168 -0.84 -11.73 3.14
C VAL A 168 -1.60 -11.38 4.41
N VAL A 169 -2.63 -10.57 4.27
CA VAL A 169 -3.39 -10.00 5.39
C VAL A 169 -4.79 -10.59 5.41
N THR A 170 -5.15 -11.21 6.54
CA THR A 170 -6.49 -11.75 6.78
C THR A 170 -7.24 -10.87 7.77
N THR A 171 -8.40 -10.42 7.38
CA THR A 171 -9.28 -9.56 8.18
C THR A 171 -10.06 -10.34 9.25
N PRO A 172 -10.69 -9.68 10.23
CA PRO A 172 -11.55 -10.33 11.22
C PRO A 172 -12.68 -11.16 10.57
N GLU A 173 -13.21 -10.70 9.44
CA GLU A 173 -14.27 -11.41 8.68
C GLU A 173 -13.73 -12.58 7.84
N LYS A 174 -12.43 -12.89 7.92
CA LYS A 174 -11.75 -13.96 7.20
C LYS A 174 -11.59 -13.71 5.70
N TYR A 175 -11.64 -12.48 5.25
CA TYR A 175 -11.19 -12.12 3.91
C TYR A 175 -9.68 -11.98 3.90
N THR A 176 -9.03 -12.49 2.86
CA THR A 176 -7.59 -12.45 2.70
C THR A 176 -7.20 -11.62 1.48
N VAL A 177 -6.25 -10.73 1.65
CA VAL A 177 -5.64 -9.96 0.56
C VAL A 177 -4.13 -10.18 0.55
N GLY A 178 -3.59 -10.49 -0.63
CA GLY A 178 -2.15 -10.56 -0.88
C GLY A 178 -1.67 -9.26 -1.52
N TYR A 179 -0.58 -8.72 -1.01
CA TYR A 179 0.09 -7.54 -1.57
C TYR A 179 1.58 -7.83 -1.77
N ILE A 180 2.05 -7.66 -2.98
CA ILE A 180 3.40 -8.10 -3.38
C ILE A 180 4.38 -6.96 -3.64
N GLY A 181 3.89 -5.71 -3.73
CA GLY A 181 4.72 -4.60 -4.22
C GLY A 181 5.34 -4.91 -5.58
N ASP A 182 6.51 -4.36 -5.87
CA ASP A 182 7.28 -4.59 -7.09
C ASP A 182 8.17 -5.83 -7.01
N GLN A 183 7.64 -6.92 -6.51
CA GLN A 183 8.40 -8.13 -6.34
C GLN A 183 9.10 -8.56 -7.64
N CYS A 184 10.44 -8.50 -7.64
CA CYS A 184 11.25 -9.08 -8.71
C CYS A 184 11.34 -10.58 -8.58
N VAL A 185 11.02 -11.30 -9.65
CA VAL A 185 11.20 -12.75 -9.72
C VAL A 185 12.68 -13.05 -9.97
N LYS A 186 13.45 -13.39 -8.93
CA LYS A 186 14.65 -14.22 -9.13
C LYS A 186 14.19 -15.65 -9.34
N LYS A 187 14.75 -16.33 -10.32
CA LYS A 187 14.45 -17.74 -10.62
C LYS A 187 14.49 -18.67 -9.40
N GLU A 188 15.26 -18.29 -8.38
CA GLU A 188 15.52 -19.05 -7.17
C GLU A 188 14.52 -18.79 -6.02
N MET A 189 13.76 -17.69 -6.07
CA MET A 189 12.79 -17.31 -5.04
C MET A 189 11.35 -17.30 -5.60
N GLY A 190 11.05 -18.24 -6.47
CA GLY A 190 9.77 -18.22 -7.21
C GLY A 190 8.54 -18.15 -6.31
N TRP A 191 7.47 -17.62 -6.86
CA TRP A 191 6.08 -17.57 -6.35
C TRP A 191 5.60 -18.85 -5.67
N SER A 192 6.30 -19.98 -5.92
CA SER A 192 6.06 -21.27 -5.26
C SER A 192 6.12 -21.20 -3.73
N ALA A 193 6.87 -20.27 -3.14
CA ALA A 193 6.90 -20.09 -1.69
C ALA A 193 5.59 -19.45 -1.18
N VAL A 194 5.08 -18.43 -1.87
CA VAL A 194 3.80 -17.76 -1.51
C VAL A 194 2.62 -18.70 -1.73
N ILE A 195 2.64 -19.47 -2.81
CA ILE A 195 1.54 -20.38 -3.17
C ILE A 195 1.50 -21.62 -2.27
N LYS A 196 2.65 -22.12 -1.81
CA LYS A 196 2.72 -23.32 -0.94
C LYS A 196 2.22 -23.09 0.49
N HIS A 197 2.11 -21.86 0.94
CA HIS A 197 1.72 -21.52 2.31
C HIS A 197 0.28 -20.97 2.43
N ASN A 198 -0.46 -20.93 1.33
CA ASN A 198 -1.89 -20.62 1.24
C ASN A 198 -2.66 -21.85 0.75
#